data_68dee6c345334c1fdf954451b1b899a5
#
_entry.id   68dee6c345334c1fdf954451b1b899a5
#
_cell.length_a   1.000
_cell.length_b   1.000
_cell.length_c   1.000
_cell.angle_alpha   90.00
_cell.angle_beta   90.00
_cell.angle_gamma   90.00
#
_symmetry.space_group_name_H-M   'P 1'
#
loop_
_entity.id
_entity.type
_entity.pdbx_description
1 polymer ?
#
loop_
_entity_poly.entity_id
_entity_poly.type
_entity_poly.pdbx_seq_one_letter_code
_entity_poly.pdbx_strand_id
1 'polypeptide(L)'
;MLGILEGGKAALEAKAMELSGILSKVVTIIHLPLAITGAFCTALVPAISSAISVKDYETVNKRLSFSFFASILIIMPCAAGLVALAEPILKLIYPAASSGANILILSTITMIFVSLNYVVEGGLYGFGKVHIPAIALAIGGIVKLIMNIVLISNPDINILGAVISSIACQVILFIICMYYLNKQIKLNINFKDHIF
;
A
#
# COMPACT_ATOMS: atom_id res chain seq x y z
N MET A 1 15.34 15.29 -41.19
CA MET A 1 15.76 15.38 -39.76
C MET A 1 14.56 15.45 -38.84
N LEU A 2 13.52 16.25 -39.10
CA LEU A 2 12.28 16.34 -38.30
C LEU A 2 11.54 15.01 -38.19
N GLY A 3 11.37 14.24 -39.24
CA GLY A 3 10.67 12.95 -39.21
C GLY A 3 11.32 11.83 -38.39
N ILE A 4 12.66 11.89 -38.18
CA ILE A 4 13.38 10.92 -37.31
C ILE A 4 13.15 11.28 -35.82
N LEU A 5 13.02 12.55 -35.50
CA LEU A 5 12.73 13.05 -34.15
C LEU A 5 11.27 12.79 -33.75
N GLU A 6 10.35 12.90 -34.68
CA GLU A 6 8.93 12.57 -34.45
C GLU A 6 8.72 11.06 -34.31
N GLY A 7 9.37 10.23 -35.12
CA GLY A 7 9.35 8.78 -34.98
C GLY A 7 9.94 8.30 -33.65
N GLY A 8 10.99 8.93 -33.18
CA GLY A 8 11.61 8.64 -31.87
C GLY A 8 10.71 9.02 -30.68
N LYS A 9 10.01 10.15 -30.77
CA LYS A 9 9.04 10.57 -29.74
C LYS A 9 7.83 9.64 -29.69
N ALA A 10 7.24 9.31 -30.84
CA ALA A 10 6.11 8.39 -30.92
C ALA A 10 6.43 6.99 -30.38
N ALA A 11 7.65 6.47 -30.62
CA ALA A 11 8.11 5.19 -30.10
C ALA A 11 8.30 5.24 -28.57
N LEU A 12 8.80 6.35 -28.03
CA LEU A 12 8.94 6.59 -26.57
C LEU A 12 7.59 6.69 -25.89
N GLU A 13 6.65 7.40 -26.49
CA GLU A 13 5.27 7.52 -25.97
C GLU A 13 4.55 6.17 -25.97
N ALA A 14 4.66 5.38 -27.05
CA ALA A 14 4.09 4.05 -27.12
C ALA A 14 4.64 3.12 -26.04
N LYS A 15 5.96 3.15 -25.80
CA LYS A 15 6.60 2.36 -24.74
C LYS A 15 6.18 2.83 -23.32
N ALA A 16 6.04 4.13 -23.11
CA ALA A 16 5.55 4.69 -21.86
C ALA A 16 4.09 4.28 -21.58
N MET A 17 3.23 4.27 -22.60
CA MET A 17 1.85 3.78 -22.50
C MET A 17 1.80 2.29 -22.19
N GLU A 18 2.63 1.47 -22.83
CA GLU A 18 2.72 0.04 -22.55
C GLU A 18 3.10 -0.22 -21.10
N LEU A 19 4.17 0.41 -20.61
CA LEU A 19 4.65 0.27 -19.23
C LEU A 19 3.61 0.75 -18.21
N SER A 20 2.95 1.87 -18.47
CA SER A 20 1.87 2.37 -17.63
C SER A 20 0.68 1.42 -17.61
N GLY A 21 0.38 0.79 -18.75
CA GLY A 21 -0.63 -0.27 -18.86
C GLY A 21 -0.30 -1.49 -18.02
N ILE A 22 0.96 -1.95 -18.01
CA ILE A 22 1.43 -3.05 -17.17
C ILE A 22 1.29 -2.69 -15.68
N LEU A 23 1.72 -1.49 -15.29
CA LEU A 23 1.61 -1.02 -13.91
C LEU A 23 0.15 -0.98 -13.44
N SER A 24 -0.76 -0.47 -14.26
CA SER A 24 -2.20 -0.43 -13.94
C SER A 24 -2.79 -1.82 -13.72
N LYS A 25 -2.40 -2.80 -14.53
CA LYS A 25 -2.83 -4.20 -14.40
C LYS A 25 -2.30 -4.82 -13.09
N VAL A 26 -1.04 -4.59 -12.76
CA VAL A 26 -0.43 -5.03 -11.51
C VAL A 26 -1.15 -4.44 -10.30
N VAL A 27 -1.43 -3.14 -10.33
CA VAL A 27 -2.16 -2.44 -9.27
C VAL A 27 -3.55 -3.05 -9.07
N THR A 28 -4.26 -3.38 -10.14
CA THR A 28 -5.58 -4.04 -10.08
C THR A 28 -5.52 -5.38 -9.35
N ILE A 29 -4.52 -6.21 -9.63
CA ILE A 29 -4.33 -7.52 -8.96
C ILE A 29 -4.10 -7.33 -7.46
N ILE A 30 -3.27 -6.36 -7.07
CA ILE A 30 -2.93 -6.06 -5.67
C ILE A 30 -4.16 -5.55 -4.90
N HIS A 31 -5.07 -4.83 -5.55
CA HIS A 31 -6.27 -4.31 -4.89
C HIS A 31 -7.25 -5.41 -4.45
N LEU A 32 -7.21 -6.62 -5.00
CA LEU A 32 -8.09 -7.72 -4.58
C LEU A 32 -7.88 -8.12 -3.11
N PRO A 33 -6.66 -8.46 -2.63
CA PRO A 33 -6.43 -8.72 -1.22
C PRO A 33 -6.64 -7.48 -0.34
N LEU A 34 -6.31 -6.28 -0.86
CA LEU A 34 -6.48 -5.03 -0.12
C LEU A 34 -7.95 -4.68 0.15
N ALA A 35 -8.88 -5.09 -0.71
CA ALA A 35 -10.30 -4.87 -0.48
C ALA A 35 -10.78 -5.58 0.80
N ILE A 36 -10.25 -6.76 1.12
CA ILE A 36 -10.58 -7.50 2.33
C ILE A 36 -10.07 -6.74 3.57
N THR A 37 -8.81 -6.31 3.56
CA THR A 37 -8.22 -5.57 4.69
C THR A 37 -8.84 -4.18 4.85
N GLY A 38 -9.25 -3.53 3.75
CA GLY A 38 -10.00 -2.28 3.77
C GLY A 38 -11.37 -2.41 4.41
N ALA A 39 -12.08 -3.51 4.17
CA ALA A 39 -13.36 -3.80 4.83
C ALA A 39 -13.19 -3.94 6.36
N PHE A 40 -12.11 -4.57 6.82
CA PHE A 40 -11.76 -4.62 8.25
C PHE A 40 -11.55 -3.22 8.83
N CYS A 41 -10.87 -2.34 8.11
CA CYS A 41 -10.66 -0.96 8.54
C CYS A 41 -11.99 -0.21 8.75
N THR A 42 -12.92 -0.33 7.81
CA THR A 42 -14.23 0.34 7.93
C THR A 42 -15.04 -0.14 9.12
N ALA A 43 -14.96 -1.45 9.44
CA ALA A 43 -15.61 -2.02 10.62
C ALA A 43 -14.90 -1.61 11.94
N LEU A 44 -13.60 -1.36 11.89
CA LEU A 44 -12.80 -0.98 13.06
C LEU A 44 -13.15 0.41 13.58
N VAL A 45 -13.45 1.37 12.70
CA VAL A 45 -13.73 2.77 13.06
C VAL A 45 -14.86 2.91 14.08
N PRO A 46 -16.10 2.40 13.84
CA PRO A 46 -17.16 2.51 14.83
C PRO A 46 -16.87 1.72 16.10
N ALA A 47 -16.19 0.59 15.97
CA ALA A 47 -15.81 -0.24 17.10
C ALA A 47 -14.85 0.48 18.06
N ILE A 48 -13.86 1.21 17.54
CA ILE A 48 -12.94 2.00 18.34
C ILE A 48 -13.66 3.22 18.91
N SER A 49 -14.42 3.95 18.10
CA SER A 49 -15.16 5.13 18.55
C SER A 49 -16.10 4.82 19.72
N SER A 50 -16.82 3.69 19.67
CA SER A 50 -17.70 3.25 20.76
C SER A 50 -16.92 2.93 22.05
N ALA A 51 -15.76 2.28 21.95
CA ALA A 51 -14.93 1.99 23.14
C ALA A 51 -14.33 3.27 23.76
N ILE A 52 -13.96 4.24 22.93
CA ILE A 52 -13.44 5.53 23.39
C ILE A 52 -14.52 6.33 24.13
N SER A 53 -15.79 6.28 23.68
CA SER A 53 -16.88 7.01 24.31
C SER A 53 -17.11 6.61 25.76
N VAL A 54 -16.82 5.36 26.11
CA VAL A 54 -16.88 4.81 27.48
C VAL A 54 -15.50 4.78 28.19
N LYS A 55 -14.47 5.38 27.55
CA LYS A 55 -13.07 5.45 28.07
C LYS A 55 -12.42 4.07 28.26
N ASP A 56 -12.87 3.06 27.56
CA ASP A 56 -12.34 1.69 27.62
C ASP A 56 -11.16 1.55 26.64
N TYR A 57 -10.00 2.06 27.06
CA TYR A 57 -8.76 2.01 26.26
C TYR A 57 -8.18 0.60 26.18
N GLU A 58 -8.53 -0.30 27.10
CA GLU A 58 -8.10 -1.69 27.03
C GLU A 58 -8.75 -2.41 25.85
N THR A 59 -10.06 -2.24 25.69
CA THR A 59 -10.80 -2.76 24.52
C THR A 59 -10.30 -2.15 23.22
N VAL A 60 -9.97 -0.85 23.20
CA VAL A 60 -9.38 -0.21 22.01
C VAL A 60 -8.06 -0.89 21.63
N ASN A 61 -7.18 -1.12 22.62
CA ASN A 61 -5.87 -1.75 22.38
C ASN A 61 -6.02 -3.20 21.88
N LYS A 62 -6.93 -3.98 22.46
CA LYS A 62 -7.24 -5.35 22.03
C LYS A 62 -7.76 -5.38 20.60
N ARG A 63 -8.68 -4.49 20.22
CA ARG A 63 -9.24 -4.41 18.87
C ARG A 63 -8.21 -4.00 17.83
N LEU A 64 -7.35 -3.03 18.14
CA LEU A 64 -6.24 -2.64 17.26
C LEU A 64 -5.24 -3.79 17.07
N SER A 65 -4.79 -4.41 18.17
CA SER A 65 -3.85 -5.53 18.11
C SER A 65 -4.42 -6.71 17.31
N PHE A 66 -5.69 -7.03 17.52
CA PHE A 66 -6.39 -8.06 16.74
C PHE A 66 -6.45 -7.69 15.25
N SER A 67 -6.74 -6.43 14.91
CA SER A 67 -6.82 -5.98 13.52
C SER A 67 -5.46 -6.01 12.84
N PHE A 68 -4.38 -5.65 13.54
CA PHE A 68 -3.01 -5.83 13.03
C PHE A 68 -2.70 -7.29 12.75
N PHE A 69 -3.00 -8.17 13.71
CA PHE A 69 -2.77 -9.60 13.56
C PHE A 69 -3.58 -10.18 12.39
N ALA A 70 -4.88 -9.86 12.31
CA ALA A 70 -5.76 -10.32 11.23
C ALA A 70 -5.29 -9.81 9.86
N SER A 71 -4.87 -8.55 9.75
CA SER A 71 -4.34 -7.98 8.52
C SER A 71 -3.07 -8.68 8.06
N ILE A 72 -2.13 -8.95 8.98
CA ILE A 72 -0.91 -9.69 8.67
C ILE A 72 -1.24 -11.12 8.25
N LEU A 73 -2.15 -11.79 8.97
CA LEU A 73 -2.55 -13.18 8.69
C LEU A 73 -3.18 -13.33 7.29
N ILE A 74 -3.89 -12.31 6.81
CA ILE A 74 -4.52 -12.31 5.48
C ILE A 74 -3.50 -11.90 4.42
N ILE A 75 -2.76 -10.80 4.65
CA ILE A 75 -1.95 -10.22 3.60
C ILE A 75 -0.67 -11.00 3.32
N MET A 76 -0.08 -11.65 4.33
CA MET A 76 1.17 -12.40 4.14
C MET A 76 1.02 -13.62 3.23
N PRO A 77 0.01 -14.51 3.39
CA PRO A 77 -0.21 -15.59 2.43
C PRO A 77 -0.54 -15.06 1.03
N CYS A 78 -1.33 -13.99 0.92
CA CYS A 78 -1.64 -13.36 -0.37
C CYS A 78 -0.37 -12.81 -1.03
N ALA A 79 0.50 -12.14 -0.28
CA ALA A 79 1.78 -11.62 -0.77
C ALA A 79 2.68 -12.77 -1.24
N ALA A 80 2.82 -13.81 -0.44
CA ALA A 80 3.62 -14.99 -0.80
C ALA A 80 3.08 -15.69 -2.06
N GLY A 81 1.75 -15.84 -2.17
CA GLY A 81 1.10 -16.38 -3.36
C GLY A 81 1.32 -15.53 -4.60
N LEU A 82 1.20 -14.20 -4.48
CA LEU A 82 1.45 -13.27 -5.58
C LEU A 82 2.91 -13.25 -6.03
N VAL A 83 3.86 -13.38 -5.10
CA VAL A 83 5.29 -13.49 -5.44
C VAL A 83 5.58 -14.81 -6.14
N ALA A 84 5.10 -15.94 -5.59
CA ALA A 84 5.36 -17.28 -6.14
C ALA A 84 4.69 -17.50 -7.51
N LEU A 85 3.51 -16.91 -7.72
CA LEU A 85 2.70 -17.09 -8.91
C LEU A 85 2.65 -15.84 -9.81
N ALA A 86 3.58 -14.89 -9.64
CA ALA A 86 3.57 -13.62 -10.37
C ALA A 86 3.54 -13.82 -11.89
N GLU A 87 4.41 -14.64 -12.40
CA GLU A 87 4.51 -14.92 -13.83
C GLU A 87 3.32 -15.73 -14.38
N PRO A 88 2.88 -16.85 -13.76
CA PRO A 88 1.68 -17.56 -14.15
C PRO A 88 0.41 -16.71 -14.12
N ILE A 89 0.22 -15.89 -13.08
CA ILE A 89 -0.96 -15.03 -12.95
C ILE A 89 -1.00 -14.00 -14.08
N LEU A 90 0.13 -13.33 -14.35
CA LEU A 90 0.18 -12.34 -15.42
C LEU A 90 -0.01 -12.98 -16.80
N LYS A 91 0.55 -14.16 -17.06
CA LYS A 91 0.34 -14.91 -18.32
C LYS A 91 -1.12 -15.32 -18.49
N LEU A 92 -1.80 -15.69 -17.42
CA LEU A 92 -3.19 -16.14 -17.46
C LEU A 92 -4.15 -14.96 -17.67
N ILE A 93 -3.97 -13.86 -16.92
CA ILE A 93 -4.90 -12.73 -16.93
C ILE A 93 -4.56 -11.73 -18.04
N TYR A 94 -3.26 -11.55 -18.29
CA TYR A 94 -2.74 -10.57 -19.26
C TYR A 94 -1.62 -11.16 -20.13
N PRO A 95 -1.93 -12.04 -21.10
CA PRO A 95 -0.92 -12.72 -21.92
C PRO A 95 0.07 -11.77 -22.61
N ALA A 96 -0.40 -10.59 -23.02
CA ALA A 96 0.41 -9.56 -23.66
C ALA A 96 1.30 -8.74 -22.69
N ALA A 97 1.20 -8.94 -21.38
CA ALA A 97 1.90 -8.17 -20.36
C ALA A 97 2.69 -9.04 -19.38
N SER A 98 3.14 -10.21 -19.82
CA SER A 98 3.88 -11.18 -18.98
C SER A 98 5.23 -10.66 -18.46
N SER A 99 5.79 -9.60 -19.07
CA SER A 99 7.03 -8.93 -18.62
C SER A 99 6.91 -8.15 -17.33
N GLY A 100 5.69 -8.02 -16.76
CA GLY A 100 5.44 -7.28 -15.51
C GLY A 100 5.68 -8.04 -14.21
N ALA A 101 6.20 -9.27 -14.23
CA ALA A 101 6.37 -10.10 -13.04
C ALA A 101 7.23 -9.41 -11.96
N ASN A 102 8.34 -8.80 -12.33
CA ASN A 102 9.20 -8.06 -11.39
C ASN A 102 8.48 -6.85 -10.77
N ILE A 103 7.64 -6.17 -11.54
CA ILE A 103 6.81 -5.06 -11.05
C ILE A 103 5.79 -5.59 -10.05
N LEU A 104 5.15 -6.72 -10.32
CA LEU A 104 4.19 -7.34 -9.41
C LEU A 104 4.87 -7.78 -8.10
N ILE A 105 6.01 -8.44 -8.17
CA ILE A 105 6.78 -8.87 -6.99
C ILE A 105 7.14 -7.66 -6.12
N LEU A 106 7.69 -6.61 -6.69
CA LEU A 106 8.08 -5.42 -5.93
C LEU A 106 6.84 -4.70 -5.35
N SER A 107 5.74 -4.71 -6.08
CA SER A 107 4.48 -4.07 -5.65
C SER A 107 3.80 -4.81 -4.49
N THR A 108 4.12 -6.10 -4.25
CA THR A 108 3.61 -6.80 -3.06
C THR A 108 4.12 -6.20 -1.75
N ILE A 109 5.30 -5.58 -1.77
CA ILE A 109 5.83 -4.83 -0.61
C ILE A 109 4.92 -3.61 -0.33
N THR A 110 4.53 -2.88 -1.37
CA THR A 110 3.56 -1.77 -1.23
C THR A 110 2.25 -2.26 -0.64
N MET A 111 1.75 -3.42 -1.10
CA MET A 111 0.50 -4.03 -0.63
C MET A 111 0.53 -4.30 0.88
N ILE A 112 1.65 -4.82 1.41
CA ILE A 112 1.81 -5.08 2.84
C ILE A 112 1.69 -3.78 3.63
N PHE A 113 2.42 -2.73 3.23
CA PHE A 113 2.35 -1.45 3.92
C PHE A 113 0.98 -0.78 3.83
N VAL A 114 0.30 -0.85 2.68
CA VAL A 114 -1.07 -0.33 2.52
C VAL A 114 -2.05 -1.04 3.46
N SER A 115 -1.96 -2.37 3.58
CA SER A 115 -2.79 -3.14 4.50
C SER A 115 -2.59 -2.73 5.96
N LEU A 116 -1.34 -2.53 6.39
CA LEU A 116 -1.03 -2.05 7.73
C LEU A 116 -1.50 -0.60 7.95
N ASN A 117 -1.36 0.25 6.93
CA ASN A 117 -1.87 1.62 6.97
C ASN A 117 -3.38 1.65 7.19
N TYR A 118 -4.16 0.78 6.56
CA TYR A 118 -5.62 0.71 6.78
C TYR A 118 -5.97 0.50 8.25
N VAL A 119 -5.22 -0.32 8.99
CA VAL A 119 -5.47 -0.53 10.43
C VAL A 119 -5.13 0.72 11.25
N VAL A 120 -3.98 1.34 10.97
CA VAL A 120 -3.53 2.54 11.68
C VAL A 120 -4.46 3.72 11.42
N GLU A 121 -4.87 3.90 10.18
CA GLU A 121 -5.82 4.94 9.75
C GLU A 121 -7.20 4.70 10.39
N GLY A 122 -7.71 3.47 10.37
CA GLY A 122 -8.96 3.09 11.03
C GLY A 122 -8.92 3.40 12.53
N GLY A 123 -7.78 3.13 13.19
CA GLY A 123 -7.53 3.54 14.56
C GLY A 123 -7.63 5.05 14.74
N LEU A 124 -6.92 5.84 13.95
CA LEU A 124 -6.93 7.31 14.03
C LEU A 124 -8.31 7.90 13.70
N TYR A 125 -9.04 7.33 12.74
CA TYR A 125 -10.42 7.74 12.44
C TYR A 125 -11.36 7.46 13.60
N GLY A 126 -11.21 6.31 14.28
CA GLY A 126 -11.95 6.00 15.50
C GLY A 126 -11.70 6.99 16.63
N PHE A 127 -10.49 7.57 16.71
CA PHE A 127 -10.15 8.68 17.62
C PHE A 127 -10.63 10.06 17.14
N GLY A 128 -11.27 10.17 15.99
CA GLY A 128 -11.67 11.45 15.37
C GLY A 128 -10.49 12.25 14.81
N LYS A 129 -9.31 11.64 14.67
CA LYS A 129 -8.08 12.30 14.19
C LYS A 129 -7.90 12.17 12.66
N VAL A 130 -8.95 12.42 11.92
CA VAL A 130 -9.00 12.25 10.44
C VAL A 130 -7.94 13.09 9.70
N HIS A 131 -7.57 14.24 10.26
CA HIS A 131 -6.58 15.15 9.67
C HIS A 131 -5.16 14.58 9.65
N ILE A 132 -4.81 13.66 10.56
CA ILE A 132 -3.45 13.12 10.66
C ILE A 132 -3.09 12.26 9.44
N PRO A 133 -3.88 11.24 9.04
CA PRO A 133 -3.62 10.49 7.82
C PRO A 133 -3.63 11.37 6.56
N ALA A 134 -4.52 12.39 6.52
CA ALA A 134 -4.58 13.32 5.39
C ALA A 134 -3.27 14.11 5.23
N ILE A 135 -2.72 14.65 6.32
CA ILE A 135 -1.43 15.36 6.31
C ILE A 135 -0.28 14.39 5.97
N ALA A 136 -0.27 13.21 6.57
CA ALA A 136 0.74 12.20 6.31
C ALA A 136 0.75 11.75 4.83
N LEU A 137 -0.44 11.60 4.23
CA LEU A 137 -0.59 11.29 2.81
C LEU A 137 -0.09 12.44 1.92
N ALA A 138 -0.36 13.69 2.30
CA ALA A 138 0.16 14.86 1.57
C ALA A 138 1.70 14.89 1.58
N ILE A 139 2.31 14.67 2.74
CA ILE A 139 3.78 14.60 2.88
C ILE A 139 4.34 13.43 2.04
N GLY A 140 3.77 12.23 2.19
CA GLY A 140 4.18 11.05 1.42
C GLY A 140 4.00 11.26 -0.08
N GLY A 141 2.93 11.94 -0.50
CA GLY A 141 2.65 12.29 -1.89
C GLY A 141 3.70 13.25 -2.49
N ILE A 142 4.12 14.26 -1.73
CA ILE A 142 5.19 15.18 -2.17
C ILE A 142 6.50 14.40 -2.35
N VAL A 143 6.87 13.56 -1.39
CA VAL A 143 8.08 12.72 -1.49
C VAL A 143 7.98 11.77 -2.69
N LYS A 144 6.82 11.15 -2.91
CA LYS A 144 6.57 10.28 -4.07
C LYS A 144 6.75 11.04 -5.39
N LEU A 145 6.25 12.28 -5.50
CA LEU A 145 6.42 13.10 -6.70
C LEU A 145 7.89 13.39 -6.98
N ILE A 146 8.65 13.81 -5.95
CA ILE A 146 10.08 14.09 -6.08
C ILE A 146 10.84 12.82 -6.49
N MET A 147 10.58 11.71 -5.81
CA MET A 147 11.21 10.43 -6.13
C MET A 147 10.85 9.94 -7.54
N ASN A 148 9.62 10.10 -7.98
CA ASN A 148 9.21 9.74 -9.33
C ASN A 148 10.01 10.53 -10.38
N ILE A 149 10.17 11.85 -10.22
CA ILE A 149 10.95 12.66 -11.15
C ILE A 149 12.39 12.16 -11.23
N VAL A 150 13.01 11.83 -10.09
CA VAL A 150 14.42 11.41 -10.05
C VAL A 150 14.61 9.97 -10.55
N LEU A 151 13.75 9.03 -10.12
CA LEU A 151 13.94 7.61 -10.40
C LEU A 151 13.47 7.22 -11.81
N ILE A 152 12.34 7.78 -12.28
CA ILE A 152 11.83 7.46 -13.63
C ILE A 152 12.71 8.08 -14.72
N SER A 153 13.39 9.20 -14.42
CA SER A 153 14.34 9.81 -15.35
C SER A 153 15.59 8.95 -15.60
N ASN A 154 15.84 7.96 -14.74
CA ASN A 154 16.96 7.03 -14.93
C ASN A 154 16.51 5.86 -15.83
N PRO A 155 17.12 5.66 -17.02
CA PRO A 155 16.72 4.61 -17.96
C PRO A 155 16.90 3.19 -17.42
N ASP A 156 17.78 2.97 -16.43
CA ASP A 156 18.02 1.66 -15.82
C ASP A 156 16.94 1.24 -14.83
N ILE A 157 16.29 2.19 -14.16
CA ILE A 157 15.27 1.95 -13.14
C ILE A 157 13.86 2.05 -13.74
N ASN A 158 13.64 3.06 -14.61
CA ASN A 158 12.40 3.27 -15.35
C ASN A 158 11.13 3.10 -14.50
N ILE A 159 10.21 2.21 -14.92
CA ILE A 159 8.90 2.01 -14.27
C ILE A 159 9.02 1.43 -12.83
N LEU A 160 10.11 0.73 -12.50
CA LEU A 160 10.36 0.26 -11.13
C LEU A 160 10.51 1.41 -10.15
N GLY A 161 10.99 2.58 -10.63
CA GLY A 161 11.07 3.80 -9.85
C GLY A 161 9.71 4.27 -9.33
N ALA A 162 8.64 4.07 -10.10
CA ALA A 162 7.28 4.39 -9.68
C ALA A 162 6.79 3.48 -8.54
N VAL A 163 7.20 2.23 -8.53
CA VAL A 163 6.87 1.29 -7.43
C VAL A 163 7.68 1.63 -6.18
N ILE A 164 8.97 1.88 -6.32
CA ILE A 164 9.85 2.27 -5.21
C ILE A 164 9.35 3.55 -4.53
N SER A 165 8.99 4.56 -5.31
CA SER A 165 8.42 5.80 -4.77
C SER A 165 7.07 5.58 -4.07
N SER A 166 6.28 4.61 -4.53
CA SER A 166 5.03 4.21 -3.86
C SER A 166 5.31 3.53 -2.52
N ILE A 167 6.31 2.65 -2.45
CA ILE A 167 6.74 2.04 -1.19
C ILE A 167 7.18 3.13 -0.19
N ALA A 168 8.03 4.06 -0.63
CA ALA A 168 8.50 5.15 0.22
C ALA A 168 7.34 5.99 0.78
N CYS A 169 6.36 6.34 -0.06
CA CYS A 169 5.16 7.05 0.34
C CYS A 169 4.40 6.29 1.43
N GLN A 170 4.17 4.99 1.26
CA GLN A 170 3.42 4.16 2.20
C GLN A 170 4.17 3.95 3.52
N VAL A 171 5.49 3.84 3.47
CA VAL A 171 6.34 3.75 4.68
C VAL A 171 6.28 5.06 5.48
N ILE A 172 6.38 6.21 4.81
CA ILE A 172 6.28 7.53 5.47
C ILE A 172 4.90 7.67 6.13
N LEU A 173 3.83 7.35 5.41
CA LEU A 173 2.48 7.36 5.92
C LEU A 173 2.35 6.48 7.17
N PHE A 174 2.87 5.25 7.11
CA PHE A 174 2.85 4.32 8.23
C PHE A 174 3.58 4.86 9.46
N ILE A 175 4.78 5.39 9.28
CA ILE A 175 5.59 5.92 10.40
C ILE A 175 4.88 7.09 11.07
N ILE A 176 4.39 8.05 10.29
CA ILE A 176 3.70 9.23 10.83
C ILE A 176 2.42 8.81 11.56
N CYS A 177 1.56 8.04 10.92
CA CYS A 177 0.29 7.62 11.50
C CYS A 177 0.49 6.74 12.74
N MET A 178 1.45 5.81 12.71
CA MET A 178 1.78 4.95 13.83
C MET A 178 2.33 5.74 15.03
N TYR A 179 3.18 6.74 14.79
CA TYR A 179 3.67 7.64 15.84
C TYR A 179 2.51 8.35 16.55
N TYR A 180 1.58 8.92 15.78
CA TYR A 180 0.43 9.62 16.36
C TYR A 180 -0.55 8.66 17.05
N LEU A 181 -0.79 7.47 16.49
CA LEU A 181 -1.64 6.46 17.10
C LEU A 181 -1.05 6.00 18.45
N ASN A 182 0.25 5.73 18.50
CA ASN A 182 0.94 5.32 19.72
C ASN A 182 0.93 6.42 20.80
N LYS A 183 0.87 7.69 20.40
CA LYS A 183 0.74 8.83 21.33
C LYS A 183 -0.66 8.89 21.97
N GLN A 184 -1.71 8.41 21.28
CA GLN A 184 -3.08 8.38 21.82
C GLN A 184 -3.26 7.21 22.80
N ILE A 185 -2.65 6.08 22.48
CA ILE A 185 -2.67 4.88 23.30
C ILE A 185 -1.23 4.37 23.34
N LYS A 186 -0.73 4.03 24.54
CA LYS A 186 0.51 3.25 24.62
C LYS A 186 0.21 1.85 24.06
N LEU A 187 0.31 1.71 22.73
CA LEU A 187 0.02 0.46 22.03
C LEU A 187 0.95 -0.64 22.55
N ASN A 188 0.38 -1.60 23.25
CA ASN A 188 1.08 -2.82 23.61
C ASN A 188 0.60 -3.92 22.66
N ILE A 189 1.28 -4.05 21.49
CA ILE A 189 0.95 -5.09 20.51
C ILE A 189 1.46 -6.42 21.07
N ASN A 190 0.61 -7.10 21.83
CA ASN A 190 0.94 -8.41 22.37
C ASN A 190 0.36 -9.49 21.47
N PHE A 191 1.19 -10.04 20.59
CA PHE A 191 0.79 -11.13 19.68
C PHE A 191 0.50 -12.45 20.41
N LYS A 192 0.94 -12.59 21.68
CA LYS A 192 0.77 -13.84 22.45
C LYS A 192 -0.69 -14.10 22.81
N ASP A 193 -1.49 -13.07 23.02
CA ASP A 193 -2.88 -13.21 23.48
C ASP A 193 -3.85 -13.62 22.37
N HIS A 194 -3.37 -13.76 21.12
CA HIS A 194 -4.20 -14.11 19.96
C HIS A 194 -3.87 -15.47 19.34
N ILE A 195 -2.89 -16.21 19.89
CA ILE A 195 -2.43 -17.51 19.38
C ILE A 195 -3.02 -18.68 20.19
N PHE A 196 -3.70 -18.42 21.33
CA PHE A 196 -4.35 -19.42 22.17
C PHE A 196 -5.84 -19.15 22.33
#